data_775e93d024c99bc977db4c126946ec6a
#
_entry.id   775e93d024c99bc977db4c126946ec6a
#
_cell.length_a   1.000
_cell.length_b   1.000
_cell.length_c   1.000
_cell.angle_alpha   90.00
_cell.angle_beta   90.00
_cell.angle_gamma   90.00
#
_symmetry.space_group_name_H-M   'P 1'
#
loop_
_entity.id
_entity.type
_entity.pdbx_description
1 polymer ?
#
loop_
_entity_poly.entity_id
_entity_poly.type
_entity_poly.pdbx_seq_one_letter_code
_entity_poly.pdbx_strand_id
1 'polypeptide(L)'
;MRFVKGFMGKTHALLSIMLFCICMLIPVDFFQNTIGIMKEEILFFIVGIIVLVGGALLPDLDNAQSSAGSTLGPMGSICTTFMQSISSIFWTLLHGRGDRMPPTQHRFFWHTLIVGSSIFCLFFFGIKTGEDTLFGSFKEAEDVGVWMQSNIVVLIFLLIIFVAILVGSNMVIGKIISKFRLPKILNYILPALAIVYTFIIDLTHLRILGMCIGMGYIFHPIEDCFADTGVPILWPLPIKGQLWKRIKAPLTVQTGGLFNTILDIIILVIDIILIVIIFTTRTGVMSTIH
;
A
#
# COMPACT_ATOMS: atom_id res chain seq x y z
N MET A 1 -10.54 0.51 28.78
CA MET A 1 -9.94 0.42 27.42
C MET A 1 -11.02 0.66 26.38
N ARG A 2 -11.05 1.80 25.68
CA ARG A 2 -11.98 1.99 24.54
C ARG A 2 -11.40 1.24 23.34
N PHE A 3 -12.05 0.16 22.93
CA PHE A 3 -11.70 -0.50 21.69
C PHE A 3 -11.90 0.50 20.54
N VAL A 4 -10.84 0.74 19.77
CA VAL A 4 -10.94 1.52 18.55
C VAL A 4 -11.73 0.68 17.56
N LYS A 5 -12.87 1.20 17.10
CA LYS A 5 -13.75 0.52 16.15
C LYS A 5 -13.31 0.85 14.72
N GLY A 6 -12.97 -0.15 13.95
CA GLY A 6 -12.53 -0.04 12.54
C GLY A 6 -12.09 -1.40 12.00
N PHE A 7 -11.68 -1.46 10.75
CA PHE A 7 -11.09 -2.69 10.22
C PHE A 7 -9.74 -2.99 10.88
N MET A 8 -9.43 -4.28 11.03
CA MET A 8 -8.08 -4.71 11.41
C MET A 8 -7.19 -4.76 10.16
N GLY A 9 -5.88 -4.62 10.33
CA GLY A 9 -4.92 -4.69 9.23
C GLY A 9 -5.11 -5.91 8.31
N LYS A 10 -5.60 -7.03 8.85
CA LYS A 10 -5.95 -8.22 8.07
C LYS A 10 -7.10 -7.95 7.08
N THR A 11 -8.14 -7.24 7.52
CA THR A 11 -9.30 -6.92 6.68
C THR A 11 -8.90 -5.93 5.59
N HIS A 12 -8.06 -4.93 5.91
CA HIS A 12 -7.48 -4.02 4.90
C HIS A 12 -6.67 -4.79 3.85
N ALA A 13 -5.84 -5.75 4.29
CA ALA A 13 -5.08 -6.59 3.37
C ALA A 13 -5.99 -7.35 2.38
N LEU A 14 -7.03 -8.03 2.89
CA LEU A 14 -7.95 -8.81 2.06
C LEU A 14 -8.78 -7.92 1.13
N LEU A 15 -9.38 -6.85 1.64
CA LEU A 15 -10.16 -5.92 0.82
C LEU A 15 -9.32 -5.29 -0.30
N SER A 16 -8.07 -4.93 -0.01
CA SER A 16 -7.17 -4.39 -1.02
C SER A 16 -6.82 -5.41 -2.10
N ILE A 17 -6.65 -6.69 -1.77
CA ILE A 17 -6.46 -7.77 -2.75
C ILE A 17 -7.71 -7.89 -3.62
N MET A 18 -8.89 -7.93 -3.02
CA MET A 18 -10.17 -8.00 -3.74
C MET A 18 -10.33 -6.84 -4.73
N LEU A 19 -10.15 -5.60 -4.25
CA LEU A 19 -10.28 -4.41 -5.09
C LEU A 19 -9.23 -4.39 -6.21
N PHE A 20 -7.99 -4.79 -5.92
CA PHE A 20 -6.95 -4.94 -6.94
C PHE A 20 -7.36 -5.94 -8.02
N CYS A 21 -7.80 -7.14 -7.63
CA CYS A 21 -8.24 -8.15 -8.59
C CYS A 21 -9.42 -7.66 -9.44
N ILE A 22 -10.38 -6.96 -8.84
CA ILE A 22 -11.50 -6.35 -9.58
C ILE A 22 -10.98 -5.34 -10.61
N CYS A 23 -10.06 -4.44 -10.22
CA CYS A 23 -9.44 -3.49 -11.15
C CYS A 23 -8.72 -4.19 -12.31
N MET A 24 -8.00 -5.28 -12.03
CA MET A 24 -7.28 -6.05 -13.05
C MET A 24 -8.22 -6.77 -14.05
N LEU A 25 -9.47 -7.01 -13.67
CA LEU A 25 -10.49 -7.59 -14.56
C LEU A 25 -11.21 -6.54 -15.42
N ILE A 26 -11.06 -5.24 -15.15
CA ILE A 26 -11.61 -4.18 -15.97
C ILE A 26 -10.94 -4.20 -17.34
N PRO A 27 -11.70 -4.18 -18.47
CA PRO A 27 -11.14 -4.25 -19.82
C PRO A 27 -10.53 -2.90 -20.27
N VAL A 28 -9.54 -2.43 -19.53
CA VAL A 28 -8.74 -1.24 -19.84
C VAL A 28 -7.33 -1.72 -20.14
N ASP A 29 -6.77 -1.31 -21.26
CA ASP A 29 -5.47 -1.76 -21.75
C ASP A 29 -4.37 -1.68 -20.69
N PHE A 30 -4.38 -0.60 -19.90
CA PHE A 30 -3.43 -0.42 -18.80
C PHE A 30 -3.48 -1.58 -17.79
N PHE A 31 -4.67 -1.97 -17.33
CA PHE A 31 -4.82 -3.07 -16.37
C PHE A 31 -4.54 -4.43 -17.03
N GLN A 32 -4.98 -4.62 -18.28
CA GLN A 32 -4.75 -5.85 -19.02
C GLN A 32 -3.27 -6.10 -19.28
N ASN A 33 -2.51 -5.07 -19.65
CA ASN A 33 -1.07 -5.17 -19.84
C ASN A 33 -0.35 -5.47 -18.51
N THR A 34 -0.74 -4.79 -17.43
CA THR A 34 -0.18 -5.01 -16.10
C THR A 34 -0.38 -6.45 -15.64
N ILE A 35 -1.62 -6.95 -15.73
CA ILE A 35 -1.90 -8.33 -15.30
C ILE A 35 -1.27 -9.35 -16.23
N GLY A 36 -1.12 -9.04 -17.53
CA GLY A 36 -0.38 -9.87 -18.49
C GLY A 36 1.02 -10.14 -17.99
N ILE A 37 1.80 -9.09 -17.71
CA ILE A 37 3.17 -9.19 -17.17
C ILE A 37 3.18 -9.97 -15.83
N MET A 38 2.27 -9.65 -14.92
CA MET A 38 2.22 -10.33 -13.61
C MET A 38 1.89 -11.83 -13.72
N LYS A 39 1.15 -12.25 -14.74
CA LYS A 39 0.78 -13.66 -14.95
C LYS A 39 1.90 -14.50 -15.53
N GLU A 40 2.80 -13.91 -16.32
CA GLU A 40 3.92 -14.61 -16.91
C GLU A 40 4.88 -15.15 -15.84
N GLU A 41 4.99 -14.44 -14.70
CA GLU A 41 5.86 -14.80 -13.59
C GLU A 41 5.08 -14.93 -12.29
N ILE A 42 4.73 -16.14 -11.89
CA ILE A 42 4.00 -16.40 -10.65
C ILE A 42 4.70 -15.83 -9.40
N LEU A 43 6.03 -15.83 -9.38
CA LEU A 43 6.80 -15.24 -8.29
C LEU A 43 6.60 -13.73 -8.24
N PHE A 44 6.60 -13.07 -9.39
CA PHE A 44 6.35 -11.63 -9.49
C PHE A 44 4.92 -11.28 -9.06
N PHE A 45 3.93 -12.08 -9.44
CA PHE A 45 2.55 -11.91 -8.97
C PHE A 45 2.47 -11.99 -7.42
N ILE A 46 3.12 -12.98 -6.81
CA ILE A 46 3.16 -13.13 -5.35
C ILE A 46 3.82 -11.92 -4.69
N VAL A 47 4.95 -11.46 -5.22
CA VAL A 47 5.64 -10.25 -4.72
C VAL A 47 4.75 -9.02 -4.87
N GLY A 48 4.06 -8.87 -5.99
CA GLY A 48 3.10 -7.79 -6.24
C GLY A 48 1.97 -7.76 -5.22
N ILE A 49 1.39 -8.90 -4.87
CA ILE A 49 0.37 -9.02 -3.82
C ILE A 49 0.94 -8.65 -2.44
N ILE A 50 2.14 -9.08 -2.11
CA ILE A 50 2.81 -8.71 -0.84
C ILE A 50 3.01 -7.19 -0.77
N VAL A 51 3.46 -6.59 -1.84
CA VAL A 51 3.70 -5.14 -1.95
C VAL A 51 2.39 -4.36 -1.88
N LEU A 52 1.32 -4.83 -2.52
CA LEU A 52 -0.03 -4.27 -2.44
C LEU A 52 -0.54 -4.25 -1.00
N VAL A 53 -0.44 -5.39 -0.30
CA VAL A 53 -0.81 -5.52 1.12
C VAL A 53 0.01 -4.57 1.99
N GLY A 54 1.31 -4.48 1.73
CA GLY A 54 2.17 -3.52 2.40
C GLY A 54 1.71 -2.08 2.17
N GLY A 55 1.44 -1.71 0.92
CA GLY A 55 0.89 -0.41 0.54
C GLY A 55 -0.40 -0.07 1.27
N ALA A 56 -1.31 -1.04 1.38
CA ALA A 56 -2.56 -0.90 2.13
C ALA A 56 -2.36 -0.67 3.64
N LEU A 57 -1.24 -1.08 4.19
CA LEU A 57 -0.93 -0.92 5.61
C LEU A 57 -0.03 0.28 5.92
N LEU A 58 0.57 0.93 4.90
CA LEU A 58 1.44 2.08 5.10
C LEU A 58 0.76 3.26 5.81
N PRO A 59 -0.52 3.65 5.52
CA PRO A 59 -1.17 4.73 6.25
C PRO A 59 -1.21 4.50 7.76
N ASP A 60 -1.38 3.25 8.19
CA ASP A 60 -1.43 2.84 9.58
C ASP A 60 -0.09 2.96 10.34
N LEU A 61 1.01 3.29 9.66
CA LEU A 61 2.29 3.62 10.31
C LEU A 61 2.20 4.89 11.16
N ASP A 62 1.15 5.69 11.01
CA ASP A 62 0.87 6.81 11.91
C ASP A 62 0.43 6.36 13.32
N ASN A 63 0.35 5.03 13.55
CA ASN A 63 0.03 4.42 14.83
C ASN A 63 1.02 3.26 15.12
N ALA A 64 1.91 3.44 16.10
CA ALA A 64 2.91 2.45 16.49
C ALA A 64 2.32 1.10 16.97
N GLN A 65 1.05 1.10 17.42
CA GLN A 65 0.36 -0.10 17.87
C GLN A 65 -0.41 -0.82 16.74
N SER A 66 -0.41 -0.26 15.53
CA SER A 66 -0.99 -0.92 14.35
C SER A 66 -0.20 -2.16 13.97
N SER A 67 -0.78 -2.98 13.09
CA SER A 67 -0.06 -4.13 12.52
C SER A 67 1.21 -3.72 11.79
N ALA A 68 1.17 -2.61 11.05
CA ALA A 68 2.32 -2.06 10.34
C ALA A 68 3.39 -1.52 11.30
N GLY A 69 2.99 -0.67 12.26
CA GLY A 69 3.91 -0.06 13.23
C GLY A 69 4.62 -1.10 14.09
N SER A 70 3.88 -2.10 14.57
CA SER A 70 4.43 -3.18 15.40
C SER A 70 5.40 -4.08 14.63
N THR A 71 5.22 -4.26 13.31
CA THR A 71 6.13 -5.02 12.45
C THR A 71 7.52 -4.40 12.39
N LEU A 72 7.59 -3.08 12.36
CA LEU A 72 8.84 -2.33 12.28
C LEU A 72 9.55 -2.19 13.64
N GLY A 73 8.92 -2.65 14.74
CA GLY A 73 9.49 -2.54 16.08
C GLY A 73 9.83 -1.09 16.47
N PRO A 74 11.07 -0.81 16.97
CA PRO A 74 11.45 0.55 17.32
C PRO A 74 11.37 1.56 16.17
N MET A 75 11.64 1.13 14.94
CA MET A 75 11.50 1.97 13.74
C MET A 75 10.06 2.38 13.51
N GLY A 76 9.08 1.52 13.85
CA GLY A 76 7.66 1.85 13.80
C GLY A 76 7.32 3.08 14.64
N SER A 77 7.89 3.20 15.84
CA SER A 77 7.67 4.39 16.68
C SER A 77 8.27 5.65 16.07
N ILE A 78 9.43 5.56 15.43
CA ILE A 78 10.05 6.68 14.71
C ILE A 78 9.17 7.10 13.53
N CYS A 79 8.73 6.15 12.71
CA CYS A 79 7.81 6.40 11.59
C CYS A 79 6.51 7.06 12.08
N THR A 80 5.92 6.52 13.15
CA THR A 80 4.70 7.09 13.74
C THR A 80 4.91 8.54 14.17
N THR A 81 5.99 8.84 14.89
CA THR A 81 6.30 10.21 15.33
C THR A 81 6.47 11.15 14.15
N PHE A 82 7.19 10.73 13.12
CA PHE A 82 7.38 11.49 11.88
C PHE A 82 6.05 11.77 11.18
N MET A 83 5.24 10.74 10.96
CA MET A 83 3.94 10.86 10.27
C MET A 83 2.96 11.74 11.06
N GLN A 84 2.91 11.61 12.38
CA GLN A 84 2.08 12.46 13.24
C GLN A 84 2.56 13.91 13.24
N SER A 85 3.88 14.14 13.21
CA SER A 85 4.42 15.50 13.11
C SER A 85 4.02 16.18 11.81
N ILE A 86 4.10 15.48 10.68
CA ILE A 86 3.62 16.00 9.39
C ILE A 86 2.11 16.29 9.45
N SER A 87 1.31 15.37 9.98
CA SER A 87 -0.14 15.58 10.16
C SER A 87 -0.43 16.83 10.99
N SER A 88 0.34 17.07 12.05
CA SER A 88 0.24 18.25 12.90
C SER A 88 0.54 19.55 12.16
N ILE A 89 1.59 19.54 11.33
CA ILE A 89 1.96 20.69 10.49
C ILE A 89 0.83 21.02 9.52
N PHE A 90 0.32 20.01 8.79
CA PHE A 90 -0.79 20.20 7.86
C PHE A 90 -2.05 20.69 8.56
N TRP A 91 -2.35 20.18 9.76
CA TRP A 91 -3.45 20.71 10.57
C TRP A 91 -3.23 22.18 10.90
N THR A 92 -2.06 22.52 11.43
CA THR A 92 -1.78 23.90 11.88
C THR A 92 -1.87 24.91 10.74
N LEU A 93 -1.42 24.52 9.56
CA LEU A 93 -1.38 25.41 8.39
C LEU A 93 -2.73 25.50 7.66
N LEU A 94 -3.51 24.43 7.64
CA LEU A 94 -4.62 24.27 6.71
C LEU A 94 -5.96 23.88 7.40
N HIS A 95 -6.19 24.26 8.66
CA HIS A 95 -7.50 24.07 9.29
C HIS A 95 -8.42 25.27 9.07
N GLY A 96 -9.69 25.00 8.85
CA GLY A 96 -10.74 26.02 8.74
C GLY A 96 -11.41 26.32 10.09
N ARG A 97 -12.17 27.42 10.17
CA ARG A 97 -12.88 27.83 11.41
C ARG A 97 -13.88 26.78 11.95
N GLY A 98 -14.37 25.91 11.07
CA GLY A 98 -15.32 24.84 11.43
C GLY A 98 -14.66 23.52 11.81
N ASP A 99 -13.34 23.40 11.64
CA ASP A 99 -12.62 22.17 11.91
C ASP A 99 -12.38 22.01 13.43
N ARG A 100 -12.46 20.76 13.88
CA ARG A 100 -12.11 20.40 15.26
C ARG A 100 -10.87 19.52 15.23
N MET A 101 -9.85 19.88 16.03
CA MET A 101 -8.66 19.08 16.16
C MET A 101 -9.05 17.64 16.58
N PRO A 102 -8.60 16.63 15.82
CA PRO A 102 -8.90 15.26 16.19
C PRO A 102 -8.20 14.90 17.52
N PRO A 103 -8.84 14.07 18.36
CA PRO A 103 -8.27 13.67 19.65
C PRO A 103 -6.98 12.82 19.48
N THR A 104 -6.79 12.24 18.32
CA THR A 104 -5.58 11.54 17.91
C THR A 104 -5.26 11.93 16.50
N GLN A 105 -3.97 11.96 16.14
CA GLN A 105 -3.53 12.26 14.76
C GLN A 105 -3.59 11.04 13.85
N HIS A 106 -3.94 9.88 14.40
CA HIS A 106 -4.24 8.67 13.66
C HIS A 106 -5.51 8.84 12.83
N ARG A 107 -5.49 8.30 11.63
CA ARG A 107 -6.57 8.44 10.63
C ARG A 107 -6.83 9.89 10.25
N PHE A 108 -5.78 10.63 9.94
CA PHE A 108 -5.85 12.03 9.59
C PHE A 108 -5.25 12.29 8.19
N PHE A 109 -4.15 13.02 8.08
CA PHE A 109 -3.56 13.43 6.80
C PHE A 109 -3.22 12.25 5.89
N TRP A 110 -2.61 11.19 6.45
CA TRP A 110 -2.19 10.00 5.71
C TRP A 110 -3.35 9.13 5.22
N HIS A 111 -4.55 9.32 5.74
CA HIS A 111 -5.77 8.62 5.34
C HIS A 111 -6.64 9.46 4.39
N THR A 112 -6.01 10.25 3.52
CA THR A 112 -6.70 11.04 2.49
C THR A 112 -6.42 10.48 1.10
N LEU A 113 -7.39 10.60 0.20
CA LEU A 113 -7.22 10.16 -1.18
C LEU A 113 -6.09 10.91 -1.89
N ILE A 114 -5.88 12.19 -1.56
CA ILE A 114 -4.84 12.99 -2.22
C ILE A 114 -3.44 12.43 -1.92
N VAL A 115 -3.18 12.00 -0.69
CA VAL A 115 -1.89 11.40 -0.33
C VAL A 115 -1.71 10.08 -1.06
N GLY A 116 -2.72 9.20 -1.06
CA GLY A 116 -2.68 7.94 -1.78
C GLY A 116 -2.50 8.12 -3.28
N SER A 117 -3.25 9.04 -3.88
CA SER A 117 -3.13 9.38 -5.31
C SER A 117 -1.77 9.98 -5.64
N SER A 118 -1.22 10.82 -4.75
CA SER A 118 0.12 11.40 -4.94
C SER A 118 1.20 10.32 -4.90
N ILE A 119 1.11 9.37 -3.99
CA ILE A 119 2.02 8.22 -3.92
C ILE A 119 1.89 7.38 -5.20
N PHE A 120 0.66 7.07 -5.63
CA PHE A 120 0.42 6.33 -6.87
C PHE A 120 1.03 7.06 -8.08
N CYS A 121 0.75 8.36 -8.24
CA CYS A 121 1.28 9.16 -9.34
C CYS A 121 2.82 9.24 -9.30
N LEU A 122 3.38 9.39 -8.10
CA LEU A 122 4.81 9.46 -7.91
C LEU A 122 5.50 8.18 -8.37
N PHE A 123 4.97 7.01 -8.03
CA PHE A 123 5.51 5.74 -8.49
C PHE A 123 5.26 5.51 -9.99
N PHE A 124 4.07 5.84 -10.48
CA PHE A 124 3.71 5.60 -11.87
C PHE A 124 4.48 6.48 -12.84
N PHE A 125 4.50 7.81 -12.58
CA PHE A 125 5.16 8.77 -13.46
C PHE A 125 6.64 8.96 -13.12
N GLY A 126 7.01 8.92 -11.85
CA GLY A 126 8.38 9.13 -11.40
C GLY A 126 9.33 8.04 -11.90
N ILE A 127 8.88 6.78 -11.93
CA ILE A 127 9.68 5.68 -12.49
C ILE A 127 9.72 5.77 -14.02
N LYS A 128 8.61 6.15 -14.69
CA LYS A 128 8.60 6.31 -16.13
C LYS A 128 9.56 7.41 -16.62
N THR A 129 9.57 8.55 -15.92
CA THR A 129 10.50 9.66 -16.21
C THR A 129 11.95 9.25 -15.91
N GLY A 130 12.14 8.35 -14.97
CA GLY A 130 13.45 7.79 -14.60
C GLY A 130 13.99 6.76 -15.59
N GLU A 131 13.15 6.10 -16.40
CA GLU A 131 13.61 5.21 -17.47
C GLU A 131 14.56 5.92 -18.44
N ASP A 132 14.22 7.16 -18.82
CA ASP A 132 15.02 7.93 -19.78
C ASP A 132 16.21 8.67 -19.13
N THR A 133 16.13 9.02 -17.83
CA THR A 133 17.12 9.89 -17.19
C THR A 133 17.90 9.25 -16.05
N LEU A 134 17.28 8.38 -15.25
CA LEU A 134 17.85 7.86 -14.00
C LEU A 134 18.62 6.54 -14.19
N PHE A 135 18.12 5.64 -15.00
CA PHE A 135 18.73 4.32 -15.19
C PHE A 135 19.60 4.25 -16.46
N GLY A 136 19.37 5.09 -17.46
CA GLY A 136 20.35 5.34 -18.52
C GLY A 136 21.68 5.80 -17.93
N SER A 137 21.61 6.73 -16.98
CA SER A 137 22.78 7.23 -16.24
C SER A 137 23.47 6.20 -15.36
N PHE A 138 22.78 5.16 -14.86
CA PHE A 138 23.40 4.13 -14.02
C PHE A 138 24.35 3.20 -14.80
N LYS A 139 24.00 2.88 -16.05
CA LYS A 139 24.88 2.10 -16.92
C LYS A 139 26.14 2.86 -17.36
N GLU A 140 26.09 4.19 -17.32
CA GLU A 140 27.18 5.08 -17.74
C GLU A 140 27.93 5.69 -16.54
N ALA A 141 27.43 5.53 -15.31
CA ALA A 141 28.05 6.14 -14.14
C ALA A 141 29.35 5.39 -13.75
N GLU A 142 30.48 6.08 -13.87
CA GLU A 142 31.79 5.59 -13.39
C GLU A 142 31.85 5.56 -11.85
N ASP A 143 31.02 6.34 -11.15
CA ASP A 143 31.00 6.45 -9.69
C ASP A 143 29.57 6.29 -9.13
N VAL A 144 29.35 5.15 -8.44
CA VAL A 144 28.08 4.82 -7.78
C VAL A 144 27.72 5.85 -6.69
N GLY A 145 28.71 6.45 -6.04
CA GLY A 145 28.49 7.45 -5.00
C GLY A 145 27.87 8.73 -5.55
N VAL A 146 28.35 9.21 -6.68
CA VAL A 146 27.79 10.39 -7.38
C VAL A 146 26.39 10.10 -7.90
N TRP A 147 26.17 8.89 -8.43
CA TRP A 147 24.84 8.47 -8.86
C TRP A 147 23.84 8.43 -7.70
N MET A 148 24.21 7.86 -6.55
CA MET A 148 23.34 7.83 -5.36
C MET A 148 22.99 9.22 -4.84
N GLN A 149 23.90 10.19 -4.86
CA GLN A 149 23.62 11.56 -4.45
C GLN A 149 22.65 12.27 -5.40
N SER A 150 22.80 12.05 -6.72
CA SER A 150 21.92 12.64 -7.72
C SER A 150 20.52 12.00 -7.79
N ASN A 151 20.35 10.81 -7.19
CA ASN A 151 19.14 10.00 -7.31
C ASN A 151 18.42 9.73 -5.98
N ILE A 152 18.45 10.69 -5.06
CA ILE A 152 17.80 10.57 -3.72
C ILE A 152 16.32 10.18 -3.83
N VAL A 153 15.64 10.59 -4.89
CA VAL A 153 14.24 10.23 -5.14
C VAL A 153 14.09 8.73 -5.35
N VAL A 154 15.01 8.10 -6.12
CA VAL A 154 15.02 6.64 -6.31
C VAL A 154 15.28 5.91 -4.99
N LEU A 155 16.21 6.42 -4.18
CA LEU A 155 16.49 5.84 -2.88
C LEU A 155 15.26 5.90 -1.95
N ILE A 156 14.51 7.00 -1.98
CA ILE A 156 13.25 7.12 -1.24
C ILE A 156 12.23 6.10 -1.76
N PHE A 157 12.10 5.93 -3.08
CA PHE A 157 11.21 4.90 -3.66
C PHE A 157 11.58 3.49 -3.21
N LEU A 158 12.86 3.15 -3.31
CA LEU A 158 13.34 1.85 -2.89
C LEU A 158 13.10 1.61 -1.40
N LEU A 159 13.26 2.63 -0.57
CA LEU A 159 12.95 2.57 0.85
C LEU A 159 11.45 2.32 1.09
N ILE A 160 10.57 3.00 0.37
CA ILE A 160 9.12 2.80 0.50
C ILE A 160 8.74 1.38 0.05
N ILE A 161 9.30 0.89 -1.06
CA ILE A 161 9.11 -0.48 -1.54
C ILE A 161 9.62 -1.47 -0.47
N PHE A 162 10.79 -1.24 0.10
CA PHE A 162 11.34 -2.07 1.16
C PHE A 162 10.41 -2.16 2.37
N VAL A 163 9.93 -1.02 2.85
CA VAL A 163 9.00 -0.97 3.99
C VAL A 163 7.69 -1.68 3.65
N ALA A 164 7.14 -1.47 2.44
CA ALA A 164 5.94 -2.15 1.99
C ALA A 164 6.12 -3.67 1.92
N ILE A 165 7.23 -4.16 1.36
CA ILE A 165 7.55 -5.59 1.31
C ILE A 165 7.70 -6.15 2.74
N LEU A 166 8.38 -5.44 3.63
CA LEU A 166 8.59 -5.88 5.02
C LEU A 166 7.25 -5.99 5.78
N VAL A 167 6.40 -4.97 5.68
CA VAL A 167 5.10 -4.94 6.34
C VAL A 167 4.15 -5.99 5.73
N GLY A 168 4.06 -6.04 4.40
CA GLY A 168 3.20 -6.98 3.68
C GLY A 168 3.62 -8.44 3.90
N SER A 169 4.90 -8.76 3.82
CA SER A 169 5.39 -10.13 4.06
C SER A 169 5.15 -10.58 5.49
N ASN A 170 5.32 -9.70 6.48
CA ASN A 170 5.01 -10.04 7.86
C ASN A 170 3.51 -10.32 8.06
N MET A 171 2.64 -9.57 7.39
CA MET A 171 1.20 -9.77 7.45
C MET A 171 0.78 -11.10 6.81
N VAL A 172 1.35 -11.45 5.66
CA VAL A 172 1.02 -12.66 4.89
C VAL A 172 1.72 -13.88 5.47
N ILE A 173 3.04 -13.82 5.69
CA ILE A 173 3.90 -14.95 6.02
C ILE A 173 4.21 -15.04 7.51
N GLY A 174 4.21 -13.92 8.23
CA GLY A 174 4.62 -13.87 9.64
C GLY A 174 3.82 -14.82 10.55
N LYS A 175 2.52 -15.00 10.27
CA LYS A 175 1.68 -15.98 10.98
C LYS A 175 2.10 -17.42 10.69
N ILE A 176 2.52 -17.71 9.45
CA ILE A 176 3.02 -19.01 9.03
C ILE A 176 4.34 -19.29 9.76
N ILE A 177 5.27 -18.35 9.75
CA ILE A 177 6.56 -18.44 10.46
C ILE A 177 6.32 -18.71 11.94
N SER A 178 5.41 -17.98 12.58
CA SER A 178 5.08 -18.16 13.99
C SER A 178 4.41 -19.51 14.26
N LYS A 179 3.46 -19.94 13.43
CA LYS A 179 2.73 -21.20 13.58
C LYS A 179 3.66 -22.42 13.46
N PHE A 180 4.59 -22.37 12.51
CA PHE A 180 5.56 -23.46 12.29
C PHE A 180 6.84 -23.28 13.11
N ARG A 181 6.90 -22.29 14.02
CA ARG A 181 8.08 -21.98 14.86
C ARG A 181 9.36 -21.81 14.06
N LEU A 182 9.24 -21.27 12.84
CA LEU A 182 10.38 -20.98 11.99
C LEU A 182 11.20 -19.82 12.56
N PRO A 183 12.51 -19.72 12.24
CA PRO A 183 13.35 -18.65 12.71
C PRO A 183 12.79 -17.28 12.32
N LYS A 184 12.67 -16.37 13.29
CA LYS A 184 12.13 -15.00 13.05
C LYS A 184 12.93 -14.20 12.03
N ILE A 185 14.20 -14.57 11.80
CA ILE A 185 15.05 -13.95 10.79
C ILE A 185 14.46 -14.05 9.37
N LEU A 186 13.61 -15.06 9.10
CA LEU A 186 12.93 -15.20 7.82
C LEU A 186 12.01 -14.02 7.51
N ASN A 187 11.49 -13.31 8.53
CA ASN A 187 10.72 -12.08 8.33
C ASN A 187 11.55 -10.95 7.71
N TYR A 188 12.87 -11.04 7.73
CA TYR A 188 13.77 -10.05 7.15
C TYR A 188 14.45 -10.57 5.88
N ILE A 189 14.78 -11.87 5.85
CA ILE A 189 15.40 -12.49 4.66
C ILE A 189 14.46 -12.48 3.47
N LEU A 190 13.18 -12.85 3.65
CA LEU A 190 12.21 -12.90 2.55
C LEU A 190 11.99 -11.52 1.91
N PRO A 191 11.77 -10.42 2.67
CA PRO A 191 11.74 -9.08 2.09
C PRO A 191 13.04 -8.70 1.39
N ALA A 192 14.20 -9.03 1.97
CA ALA A 192 15.48 -8.74 1.35
C ALA A 192 15.66 -9.48 0.01
N LEU A 193 15.28 -10.77 -0.05
CA LEU A 193 15.29 -11.54 -1.29
C LEU A 193 14.30 -10.98 -2.32
N ALA A 194 13.11 -10.57 -1.89
CA ALA A 194 12.13 -9.93 -2.77
C ALA A 194 12.68 -8.64 -3.38
N ILE A 195 13.43 -7.83 -2.60
CA ILE A 195 14.07 -6.62 -3.09
C ILE A 195 15.20 -6.95 -4.05
N VAL A 196 16.10 -7.87 -3.71
CA VAL A 196 17.16 -8.32 -4.62
C VAL A 196 16.54 -8.81 -5.93
N TYR A 197 15.45 -9.55 -5.85
CA TYR A 197 14.68 -9.99 -7.02
C TYR A 197 14.20 -8.78 -7.84
N THR A 198 13.66 -7.71 -7.22
CA THR A 198 13.21 -6.52 -7.95
C THR A 198 14.34 -5.73 -8.61
N PHE A 199 15.58 -5.85 -8.15
CA PHE A 199 16.74 -5.25 -8.80
C PHE A 199 17.29 -6.06 -9.98
N ILE A 200 17.01 -7.36 -10.00
CA ILE A 200 17.41 -8.25 -11.09
C ILE A 200 16.43 -8.15 -12.27
N ILE A 201 15.17 -7.82 -11.98
CA ILE A 201 14.11 -7.62 -12.96
C ILE A 201 14.19 -6.20 -13.54
N ASP A 202 13.59 -6.00 -14.70
CA ASP A 202 13.60 -4.72 -15.38
C ASP A 202 12.76 -3.64 -14.65
N LEU A 203 12.87 -2.43 -15.14
CA LEU A 203 12.17 -1.25 -14.60
C LEU A 203 10.65 -1.32 -14.72
N THR A 204 10.14 -2.06 -15.70
CA THR A 204 8.69 -2.27 -15.89
C THR A 204 8.11 -2.97 -14.68
N HIS A 205 8.79 -3.98 -14.16
CA HIS A 205 8.41 -4.69 -12.95
C HIS A 205 8.45 -3.78 -11.71
N LEU A 206 9.48 -2.95 -11.58
CA LEU A 206 9.57 -1.98 -10.47
C LEU A 206 8.42 -0.98 -10.50
N ARG A 207 8.03 -0.51 -11.69
CA ARG A 207 6.87 0.38 -11.88
C ARG A 207 5.56 -0.29 -11.47
N ILE A 208 5.38 -1.57 -11.82
CA ILE A 208 4.20 -2.35 -11.43
C ILE A 208 4.15 -2.52 -9.90
N LEU A 209 5.29 -2.79 -9.25
CA LEU A 209 5.33 -2.85 -7.78
C LEU A 209 4.97 -1.51 -7.14
N GLY A 210 5.49 -0.40 -7.69
CA GLY A 210 5.12 0.94 -7.25
C GLY A 210 3.63 1.22 -7.41
N MET A 211 3.03 0.79 -8.52
CA MET A 211 1.59 0.85 -8.74
C MET A 211 0.82 0.02 -7.69
N CYS A 212 1.28 -1.19 -7.37
CA CYS A 212 0.69 -2.01 -6.31
C CYS A 212 0.69 -1.28 -4.96
N ILE A 213 1.80 -0.62 -4.58
CA ILE A 213 1.85 0.21 -3.36
C ILE A 213 0.80 1.32 -3.42
N GLY A 214 0.77 2.08 -4.51
CA GLY A 214 -0.14 3.20 -4.67
C GLY A 214 -1.60 2.77 -4.63
N MET A 215 -1.97 1.67 -5.29
CA MET A 215 -3.32 1.12 -5.25
C MET A 215 -3.69 0.67 -3.84
N GLY A 216 -2.84 -0.10 -3.17
CA GLY A 216 -3.06 -0.50 -1.78
C GLY A 216 -3.27 0.70 -0.88
N TYR A 217 -2.43 1.73 -1.03
CA TYR A 217 -2.55 2.96 -0.25
C TYR A 217 -3.86 3.70 -0.50
N ILE A 218 -4.34 3.77 -1.77
CA ILE A 218 -5.61 4.42 -2.12
C ILE A 218 -6.81 3.65 -1.53
N PHE A 219 -6.75 2.32 -1.53
CA PHE A 219 -7.85 1.50 -1.02
C PHE A 219 -8.03 1.66 0.49
N HIS A 220 -6.95 1.81 1.26
CA HIS A 220 -6.99 1.93 2.71
C HIS A 220 -7.93 3.05 3.23
N PRO A 221 -7.84 4.32 2.82
CA PRO A 221 -8.77 5.35 3.29
C PRO A 221 -10.22 5.12 2.84
N ILE A 222 -10.45 4.44 1.70
CA ILE A 222 -11.79 4.04 1.27
C ILE A 222 -12.36 3.03 2.26
N GLU A 223 -11.57 2.04 2.64
CA GLU A 223 -11.93 1.02 3.62
C GLU A 223 -12.16 1.61 5.02
N ASP A 224 -11.36 2.58 5.41
CA ASP A 224 -11.49 3.30 6.68
C ASP A 224 -12.75 4.17 6.78
N CYS A 225 -13.41 4.49 5.66
CA CYS A 225 -14.73 5.09 5.70
C CYS A 225 -15.78 4.18 6.36
N PHE A 226 -15.56 2.87 6.37
CA PHE A 226 -16.44 1.91 7.08
C PHE A 226 -16.14 1.80 8.58
N ALA A 227 -15.15 2.54 9.08
CA ALA A 227 -14.92 2.64 10.51
C ALA A 227 -15.86 3.67 11.17
N ASP A 228 -16.21 3.45 12.46
CA ASP A 228 -17.10 4.34 13.20
C ASP A 228 -16.62 5.81 13.27
N THR A 229 -15.31 6.01 13.23
CA THR A 229 -14.70 7.35 13.30
C THR A 229 -14.66 8.05 11.96
N GLY A 230 -14.70 7.31 10.83
CA GLY A 230 -14.46 7.82 9.50
C GLY A 230 -13.09 8.46 9.32
N VAL A 231 -12.81 8.94 8.12
CA VAL A 231 -11.54 9.60 7.73
C VAL A 231 -11.80 10.84 6.88
N PRO A 232 -10.89 11.82 6.84
CA PRO A 232 -11.03 13.01 6.00
C PRO A 232 -10.66 12.71 4.54
N ILE A 233 -11.31 11.68 3.96
CA ILE A 233 -10.93 11.10 2.67
C ILE A 233 -10.88 12.12 1.53
N LEU A 234 -11.75 13.12 1.53
CA LEU A 234 -11.85 14.14 0.46
C LEU A 234 -11.04 15.41 0.74
N TRP A 235 -10.25 15.45 1.82
CA TRP A 235 -9.35 16.59 2.03
C TRP A 235 -8.47 16.81 0.77
N PRO A 236 -8.22 18.05 0.31
CA PRO A 236 -8.55 19.35 0.94
C PRO A 236 -9.88 19.99 0.48
N LEU A 237 -10.82 19.21 -0.02
CA LEU A 237 -12.12 19.74 -0.46
C LEU A 237 -12.99 20.10 0.76
N PRO A 238 -13.48 21.36 0.85
CA PRO A 238 -14.31 21.76 1.97
C PRO A 238 -15.71 21.14 1.89
N ILE A 239 -16.11 20.44 2.93
CA ILE A 239 -17.44 19.87 3.04
C ILE A 239 -18.17 20.56 4.18
N LYS A 240 -19.28 21.24 3.90
CA LYS A 240 -20.06 22.02 4.87
C LYS A 240 -19.19 22.99 5.68
N GLY A 241 -18.21 23.66 5.02
CA GLY A 241 -17.31 24.62 5.65
C GLY A 241 -16.19 24.03 6.50
N GLN A 242 -16.00 22.71 6.47
CA GLN A 242 -14.90 22.01 7.15
C GLN A 242 -13.95 21.42 6.11
N LEU A 243 -12.65 21.71 6.21
CA LEU A 243 -11.61 21.11 5.35
C LEU A 243 -11.30 19.65 5.76
N TRP A 244 -11.33 19.40 7.08
CA TRP A 244 -11.00 18.08 7.66
C TRP A 244 -12.25 17.30 8.04
N LYS A 245 -13.31 17.44 7.26
CA LYS A 245 -14.56 16.71 7.49
C LYS A 245 -14.35 15.21 7.34
N ARG A 246 -14.54 14.47 8.43
CA ARG A 246 -14.52 13.01 8.38
C ARG A 246 -15.78 12.47 7.72
N ILE A 247 -15.59 11.59 6.76
CA ILE A 247 -16.65 10.87 6.07
C ILE A 247 -16.66 9.45 6.59
N LYS A 248 -17.82 8.94 6.87
CA LYS A 248 -18.06 7.55 7.23
C LYS A 248 -19.19 6.95 6.40
N ALA A 249 -19.08 5.67 6.10
CA ALA A 249 -20.14 4.92 5.43
C ALA A 249 -21.37 4.79 6.34
N PRO A 250 -22.57 4.65 5.77
CA PRO A 250 -23.80 4.41 6.55
C PRO A 250 -23.73 3.15 7.40
N LEU A 251 -23.07 2.11 6.89
CA LEU A 251 -22.81 0.85 7.58
C LEU A 251 -21.38 0.87 8.10
N THR A 252 -21.22 0.79 9.42
CA THR A 252 -19.91 0.72 10.04
C THR A 252 -19.66 -0.66 10.62
N VAL A 253 -18.41 -1.14 10.51
CA VAL A 253 -17.99 -2.46 10.98
C VAL A 253 -17.24 -2.32 12.30
N GLN A 254 -17.58 -3.16 13.27
CA GLN A 254 -16.84 -3.24 14.55
C GLN A 254 -15.63 -4.15 14.42
N THR A 255 -14.47 -3.66 14.83
CA THR A 255 -13.21 -4.44 14.83
C THR A 255 -13.30 -5.64 15.78
N GLY A 256 -12.84 -6.80 15.31
CA GLY A 256 -12.54 -7.95 16.15
C GLY A 256 -13.75 -8.80 16.61
N GLY A 257 -14.96 -8.51 16.10
CA GLY A 257 -16.13 -9.34 16.39
C GLY A 257 -16.26 -10.57 15.47
N LEU A 258 -17.20 -11.45 15.80
CA LEU A 258 -17.54 -12.62 14.97
C LEU A 258 -17.89 -12.20 13.53
N PHE A 259 -18.63 -11.09 13.39
CA PHE A 259 -18.99 -10.53 12.09
C PHE A 259 -17.75 -10.22 11.22
N ASN A 260 -16.72 -9.59 11.83
CA ASN A 260 -15.49 -9.28 11.11
C ASN A 260 -14.75 -10.54 10.66
N THR A 261 -14.75 -11.59 11.49
CA THR A 261 -14.14 -12.87 11.15
C THR A 261 -14.88 -13.56 9.98
N ILE A 262 -16.21 -13.52 9.99
CA ILE A 262 -17.03 -14.05 8.90
C ILE A 262 -16.77 -13.26 7.61
N LEU A 263 -16.75 -11.94 7.71
CA LEU A 263 -16.45 -11.05 6.57
C LEU A 263 -15.07 -11.35 5.98
N ASP A 264 -14.04 -11.49 6.81
CA ASP A 264 -12.69 -11.85 6.37
C ASP A 264 -12.66 -13.19 5.61
N ILE A 265 -13.43 -14.18 6.06
CA ILE A 265 -13.52 -15.48 5.38
C ILE A 265 -14.21 -15.33 4.02
N ILE A 266 -15.31 -14.58 3.96
CA ILE A 266 -16.04 -14.33 2.71
C ILE A 266 -15.12 -13.62 1.70
N ILE A 267 -14.42 -12.56 2.12
CA ILE A 267 -13.51 -11.82 1.25
C ILE A 267 -12.39 -12.73 0.77
N LEU A 268 -11.79 -13.52 1.65
CA LEU A 268 -10.73 -14.48 1.27
C LEU A 268 -11.21 -15.47 0.20
N VAL A 269 -12.43 -15.98 0.32
CA VAL A 269 -13.01 -16.89 -0.70
C VAL A 269 -13.19 -16.14 -2.04
N ILE A 270 -13.68 -14.91 -1.99
CA ILE A 270 -13.81 -14.05 -3.18
C ILE A 270 -12.43 -13.80 -3.81
N ASP A 271 -11.40 -13.49 -3.03
CA ASP A 271 -10.04 -13.28 -3.50
C ASP A 271 -9.50 -14.49 -4.25
N ILE A 272 -9.68 -15.69 -3.69
CA ILE A 272 -9.27 -16.93 -4.33
C ILE A 272 -9.99 -17.11 -5.68
N ILE A 273 -11.31 -16.87 -5.72
CA ILE A 273 -12.10 -16.97 -6.96
C ILE A 273 -11.59 -15.97 -7.99
N LEU A 274 -11.38 -14.70 -7.61
CA LEU A 274 -10.91 -13.66 -8.51
C LEU A 274 -9.51 -13.98 -9.06
N ILE A 275 -8.60 -14.46 -8.22
CA ILE A 275 -7.26 -14.88 -8.63
C ILE A 275 -7.35 -16.05 -9.64
N VAL A 276 -8.20 -17.03 -9.38
CA VAL A 276 -8.43 -18.14 -10.33
C VAL A 276 -8.97 -17.61 -11.65
N ILE A 277 -9.95 -16.70 -11.64
CA ILE A 277 -10.47 -16.07 -12.86
C ILE A 277 -9.34 -15.35 -13.61
N ILE A 278 -8.53 -14.54 -12.93
CA ILE A 278 -7.41 -13.82 -13.53
C ILE A 278 -6.47 -14.80 -14.26
N PHE A 279 -6.10 -15.92 -13.62
CA PHE A 279 -5.16 -16.89 -14.23
C PHE A 279 -5.80 -17.75 -15.32
N THR A 280 -7.11 -17.96 -15.31
CA THR A 280 -7.83 -18.75 -16.32
C THR A 280 -8.29 -17.92 -17.52
N THR A 281 -8.50 -16.61 -17.34
CA THR A 281 -8.88 -15.74 -18.44
C THR A 281 -7.69 -15.51 -19.38
N ARG A 282 -7.86 -15.81 -20.68
CA ARG A 282 -6.85 -15.49 -21.70
C ARG A 282 -6.81 -13.98 -21.89
N THR A 283 -5.65 -13.38 -21.69
CA THR A 283 -5.41 -11.97 -22.07
C THR A 283 -5.37 -11.92 -23.60
N GLY A 284 -6.36 -11.24 -24.20
CA GLY A 284 -6.46 -11.12 -25.66
C GLY A 284 -5.35 -10.31 -26.37
N VAL A 285 -4.30 -9.91 -25.66
CA VAL A 285 -3.28 -8.97 -26.16
C VAL A 285 -2.11 -9.67 -26.88
N MET A 286 -2.01 -11.01 -26.83
CA MET A 286 -0.85 -11.70 -27.45
C MET A 286 -0.96 -11.98 -28.95
N SER A 287 -1.95 -11.46 -29.70
CA SER A 287 -2.08 -11.76 -31.13
C SER A 287 -1.63 -10.67 -32.08
N THR A 288 -1.03 -9.57 -31.63
CA THR A 288 -0.69 -8.42 -32.50
C THR A 288 0.79 -7.98 -32.46
N ILE A 289 1.69 -8.79 -31.90
CA ILE A 289 3.14 -8.55 -32.02
C ILE A 289 3.73 -9.70 -32.85
N HIS A 290 3.58 -9.57 -34.18
CA HIS A 290 4.42 -10.22 -35.20
C HIS A 290 4.92 -9.16 -36.17
#